data_d9c04669b29e84ea20307a4f5b9d827e
#
_entry.id   d9c04669b29e84ea20307a4f5b9d827e
#
_cell.length_a   1.000
_cell.length_b   1.000
_cell.length_c   1.000
_cell.angle_alpha   90.00
_cell.angle_beta   90.00
_cell.angle_gamma   90.00
#
_symmetry.space_group_name_H-M   'P 1'
#
loop_
_entity.id
_entity.type
_entity.pdbx_description
1 polymer ?
#
loop_
_entity_poly.entity_id
_entity_poly.type
_entity_poly.pdbx_seq_one_letter_code
_entity_poly.pdbx_strand_id
1 'polypeptide(L)'
;MSRSLPEWLAYIEVLHDRAWDPGLDRVGEVGRRLNVLHPGKHTILVAGTNGKGSTCEYIERLALKQGLTTGKTTSPHLRRFNERIVINGAPVSDEEICQAFAMIEASRREISLSYFEFSTLAALVLFQQHEVDLAILEVGLGGRLDAMNIVNPDISIIMKIALDHQSWLGESVELIGREKAGIMRPGIPCVLGEEQMPQSVIDAAEALHTPLFQRGDAFGITEKSIYFAALDGTLRVENPPAGQLPLPSFLAAVQALFCLNYPLTLEDLLDVRKQVSLPGRFQIERQTTTLLFDVAHNPDAVYRLAEKFRETFPNGYCHAVFAVYKDKDYQTMIDGMKSVVDVWYLPDIGEDRALEPLAIRETLNHLGESDVGTYGKVSEACAAARKNALARSDADCAKDDVVLVFGTFPLVAEALSFFEIPIEGINEHDRSLAVGN
;
A
#
# COMPACT_ATOMS: atom_id res chain seq x y z
N MET A 1 -10.10 -6.62 -33.69
CA MET A 1 -8.75 -6.36 -33.15
C MET A 1 -8.87 -6.42 -31.62
N SER A 2 -7.96 -7.08 -30.95
CA SER A 2 -7.92 -7.07 -29.47
C SER A 2 -7.39 -5.70 -29.01
N ARG A 3 -8.03 -5.10 -28.00
CA ARG A 3 -7.53 -3.86 -27.37
C ARG A 3 -6.17 -4.12 -26.71
N SER A 4 -5.24 -3.19 -26.82
CA SER A 4 -4.02 -3.13 -26.00
C SER A 4 -4.36 -2.78 -24.54
N LEU A 5 -3.42 -2.96 -23.59
CA LEU A 5 -3.66 -2.61 -22.19
C LEU A 5 -4.02 -1.13 -21.99
N PRO A 6 -3.31 -0.15 -22.61
CA PRO A 6 -3.71 1.25 -22.51
C PRO A 6 -5.13 1.53 -23.03
N GLU A 7 -5.53 0.90 -24.15
CA GLU A 7 -6.88 1.04 -24.70
C GLU A 7 -7.95 0.42 -23.77
N TRP A 8 -7.63 -0.69 -23.11
CA TRP A 8 -8.49 -1.28 -22.10
C TRP A 8 -8.64 -0.35 -20.88
N LEU A 9 -7.55 0.18 -20.37
CA LEU A 9 -7.57 1.09 -19.21
C LEU A 9 -8.39 2.33 -19.48
N ALA A 10 -8.18 2.97 -20.64
CA ALA A 10 -8.99 4.12 -21.08
C ALA A 10 -10.49 3.77 -21.22
N TYR A 11 -10.80 2.56 -21.71
CA TYR A 11 -12.17 2.11 -21.84
C TYR A 11 -12.86 1.89 -20.49
N ILE A 12 -12.22 1.18 -19.55
CA ILE A 12 -12.82 0.87 -18.25
C ILE A 12 -12.93 2.10 -17.35
N GLU A 13 -12.11 3.13 -17.56
CA GLU A 13 -12.16 4.39 -16.81
C GLU A 13 -13.46 5.16 -17.04
N VAL A 14 -14.02 5.06 -18.25
CA VAL A 14 -15.26 5.75 -18.64
C VAL A 14 -16.48 4.82 -18.73
N LEU A 15 -16.30 3.54 -18.42
CA LEU A 15 -17.35 2.53 -18.55
C LEU A 15 -18.49 2.72 -17.54
N HIS A 16 -18.21 3.30 -16.39
CA HIS A 16 -19.16 3.57 -15.32
C HIS A 16 -19.16 5.06 -14.99
N ASP A 17 -20.35 5.63 -14.76
CA ASP A 17 -20.53 7.08 -14.54
C ASP A 17 -19.88 7.59 -13.25
N ARG A 18 -19.57 6.69 -12.31
CA ARG A 18 -18.97 7.01 -11.03
C ARG A 18 -17.64 6.27 -10.85
N ALA A 19 -16.60 7.00 -10.50
CA ALA A 19 -15.30 6.42 -10.22
C ALA A 19 -15.35 5.41 -9.04
N TRP A 20 -16.27 5.65 -8.09
CA TRP A 20 -16.60 4.75 -6.99
C TRP A 20 -18.11 4.68 -6.79
N ASP A 21 -18.66 3.48 -6.84
CA ASP A 21 -20.10 3.22 -6.64
C ASP A 21 -20.22 1.99 -5.70
N PRO A 22 -20.46 2.25 -4.38
CA PRO A 22 -20.43 1.20 -3.37
C PRO A 22 -21.57 0.21 -3.56
N GLY A 23 -21.25 -1.07 -3.51
CA GLY A 23 -22.22 -2.17 -3.63
C GLY A 23 -21.57 -3.41 -4.21
N LEU A 24 -22.03 -4.58 -3.75
CA LEU A 24 -21.44 -5.86 -4.14
C LEU A 24 -22.25 -6.61 -5.22
N ASP A 25 -23.45 -6.13 -5.55
CA ASP A 25 -24.40 -6.85 -6.42
C ASP A 25 -23.87 -6.97 -7.85
N ARG A 26 -23.41 -5.84 -8.43
CA ARG A 26 -22.89 -5.80 -9.81
C ARG A 26 -21.66 -6.67 -9.98
N VAL A 27 -20.60 -6.39 -9.21
CA VAL A 27 -19.33 -7.09 -9.27
C VAL A 27 -19.49 -8.54 -8.83
N GLY A 28 -20.33 -8.84 -7.84
CA GLY A 28 -20.62 -10.19 -7.37
C GLY A 28 -21.37 -11.01 -8.42
N GLU A 29 -22.32 -10.41 -9.17
CA GLU A 29 -23.01 -11.10 -10.25
C GLU A 29 -22.04 -11.49 -11.39
N VAL A 30 -21.18 -10.55 -11.79
CA VAL A 30 -20.16 -10.86 -12.82
C VAL A 30 -19.15 -11.89 -12.32
N GLY A 31 -18.73 -11.79 -11.05
CA GLY A 31 -17.85 -12.78 -10.41
C GLY A 31 -18.45 -14.20 -10.39
N ARG A 32 -19.77 -14.32 -10.14
CA ARG A 32 -20.49 -15.62 -10.24
C ARG A 32 -20.52 -16.16 -11.66
N ARG A 33 -20.81 -15.31 -12.67
CA ARG A 33 -20.80 -15.71 -14.08
C ARG A 33 -19.43 -16.19 -14.55
N LEU A 34 -18.36 -15.57 -14.02
CA LEU A 34 -16.97 -15.97 -14.29
C LEU A 34 -16.53 -17.18 -13.44
N ASN A 35 -17.29 -17.54 -12.39
CA ASN A 35 -16.96 -18.57 -11.41
C ASN A 35 -15.63 -18.28 -10.65
N VAL A 36 -15.36 -17.02 -10.29
CA VAL A 36 -14.07 -16.60 -9.70
C VAL A 36 -14.15 -16.22 -8.20
N LEU A 37 -15.26 -16.57 -7.52
CA LEU A 37 -15.43 -16.23 -6.10
C LEU A 37 -14.60 -17.09 -5.13
N HIS A 38 -13.89 -18.08 -5.64
CA HIS A 38 -12.90 -18.90 -4.93
C HIS A 38 -11.56 -18.80 -5.67
N PRO A 39 -10.82 -17.69 -5.51
CA PRO A 39 -9.65 -17.39 -6.34
C PRO A 39 -8.40 -18.22 -6.02
N GLY A 40 -8.35 -18.90 -4.88
CA GLY A 40 -7.25 -19.75 -4.44
C GLY A 40 -7.73 -20.85 -3.51
N LYS A 41 -6.83 -21.74 -3.07
CA LYS A 41 -7.17 -22.75 -2.05
C LYS A 41 -7.46 -22.10 -0.70
N HIS A 42 -6.69 -21.05 -0.38
CA HIS A 42 -6.95 -20.13 0.74
C HIS A 42 -6.99 -18.70 0.25
N THR A 43 -7.79 -17.89 0.93
CA THR A 43 -7.98 -16.48 0.60
C THR A 43 -7.80 -15.61 1.86
N ILE A 44 -6.98 -14.59 1.78
CA ILE A 44 -6.76 -13.59 2.82
C ILE A 44 -7.27 -12.23 2.32
N LEU A 45 -8.16 -11.58 3.09
CA LEU A 45 -8.55 -10.18 2.88
C LEU A 45 -7.81 -9.27 3.86
N VAL A 46 -7.21 -8.20 3.35
CA VAL A 46 -6.45 -7.23 4.15
C VAL A 46 -7.05 -5.85 4.04
N ALA A 47 -7.67 -5.36 5.12
CA ALA A 47 -8.19 -4.00 5.26
C ALA A 47 -7.33 -3.17 6.23
N GLY A 48 -7.56 -1.86 6.25
CA GLY A 48 -6.85 -0.90 7.11
C GLY A 48 -6.80 0.47 6.45
N THR A 49 -6.44 1.50 7.18
CA THR A 49 -6.08 2.79 6.61
C THR A 49 -4.64 2.70 6.10
N ASN A 50 -3.71 2.34 6.97
CA ASN A 50 -2.28 2.19 6.66
C ASN A 50 -1.80 0.74 6.88
N GLY A 51 -0.73 0.34 6.18
CA GLY A 51 -0.05 -0.95 6.37
C GLY A 51 -0.56 -2.10 5.50
N LYS A 52 -1.68 -1.98 4.76
CA LYS A 52 -2.27 -3.04 3.94
C LYS A 52 -1.27 -3.66 2.96
N GLY A 53 -0.76 -2.87 2.01
CA GLY A 53 0.17 -3.36 0.98
C GLY A 53 1.44 -3.98 1.55
N SER A 54 2.02 -3.38 2.63
CA SER A 54 3.17 -3.97 3.33
C SER A 54 2.84 -5.32 3.98
N THR A 55 1.62 -5.49 4.50
CA THR A 55 1.16 -6.77 5.06
C THR A 55 0.97 -7.80 3.95
N CYS A 56 0.36 -7.43 2.82
CA CYS A 56 0.23 -8.30 1.65
C CYS A 56 1.59 -8.77 1.13
N GLU A 57 2.59 -7.87 1.07
CA GLU A 57 3.94 -8.22 0.65
C GLU A 57 4.61 -9.22 1.59
N TYR A 58 4.51 -9.02 2.91
CA TYR A 58 5.04 -9.98 3.87
C TYR A 58 4.37 -11.34 3.79
N ILE A 59 3.03 -11.39 3.62
CA ILE A 59 2.30 -12.65 3.44
C ILE A 59 2.80 -13.37 2.20
N GLU A 60 2.90 -12.70 1.06
CA GLU A 60 3.39 -13.30 -0.18
C GLU A 60 4.79 -13.87 -0.03
N ARG A 61 5.75 -13.08 0.50
CA ARG A 61 7.14 -13.54 0.65
C ARG A 61 7.27 -14.72 1.60
N LEU A 62 6.52 -14.73 2.70
CA LEU A 62 6.49 -15.87 3.62
C LEU A 62 5.86 -17.11 2.96
N ALA A 63 4.77 -16.95 2.22
CA ALA A 63 4.10 -18.04 1.50
C ALA A 63 5.00 -18.65 0.43
N LEU A 64 5.71 -17.83 -0.35
CA LEU A 64 6.69 -18.29 -1.35
C LEU A 64 7.84 -19.08 -0.72
N LYS A 65 8.31 -18.70 0.48
CA LYS A 65 9.32 -19.47 1.24
C LYS A 65 8.80 -20.86 1.62
N GLN A 66 7.51 -21.02 1.79
CA GLN A 66 6.85 -22.32 2.03
C GLN A 66 6.58 -23.12 0.75
N GLY A 67 6.99 -22.62 -0.42
CA GLY A 67 6.75 -23.26 -1.70
C GLY A 67 5.33 -23.16 -2.21
N LEU A 68 4.50 -22.25 -1.66
CA LEU A 68 3.14 -22.02 -2.12
C LEU A 68 3.12 -21.19 -3.39
N THR A 69 2.17 -21.46 -4.27
CA THR A 69 1.84 -20.56 -5.37
C THR A 69 0.95 -19.42 -4.84
N THR A 70 1.29 -18.17 -5.19
CA THR A 70 0.59 -17.00 -4.66
C THR A 70 -0.01 -16.14 -5.75
N GLY A 71 -1.20 -15.58 -5.47
CA GLY A 71 -1.78 -14.48 -6.20
C GLY A 71 -1.98 -13.30 -5.24
N LYS A 72 -1.34 -12.16 -5.53
CA LYS A 72 -1.46 -10.95 -4.72
C LYS A 72 -2.06 -9.82 -5.56
N THR A 73 -3.06 -9.13 -5.00
CA THR A 73 -3.56 -7.87 -5.59
C THR A 73 -3.47 -6.73 -4.59
N THR A 74 -2.89 -5.62 -5.03
CA THR A 74 -2.67 -4.41 -4.22
C THR A 74 -3.03 -3.14 -4.99
N SER A 75 -3.35 -2.05 -4.29
CA SER A 75 -3.70 -0.78 -4.91
C SER A 75 -3.35 0.44 -4.04
N PRO A 76 -3.06 1.60 -4.66
CA PRO A 76 -2.83 1.80 -6.09
C PRO A 76 -1.46 1.28 -6.56
N HIS A 77 -1.19 1.30 -7.86
CA HIS A 77 0.14 1.07 -8.41
C HIS A 77 0.99 2.36 -8.40
N LEU A 78 2.30 2.22 -8.55
CA LEU A 78 3.21 3.36 -8.71
C LEU A 78 3.33 3.79 -10.18
N ARG A 79 3.72 2.89 -11.07
CA ARG A 79 4.00 3.20 -12.49
C ARG A 79 3.10 2.46 -13.46
N ARG A 80 2.92 1.15 -13.26
CA ARG A 80 2.24 0.27 -14.23
C ARG A 80 1.07 -0.44 -13.56
N PHE A 81 -0.02 -0.56 -14.31
CA PHE A 81 -1.21 -1.30 -13.86
C PHE A 81 -0.87 -2.73 -13.41
N ASN A 82 0.09 -3.39 -14.07
CA ASN A 82 0.54 -4.74 -13.77
C ASN A 82 0.95 -4.96 -12.30
N GLU A 83 1.49 -3.92 -11.64
CA GLU A 83 1.85 -3.95 -10.23
C GLU A 83 0.67 -4.34 -9.31
N ARG A 84 -0.57 -4.13 -9.81
CA ARG A 84 -1.79 -4.47 -9.06
C ARG A 84 -2.06 -5.96 -9.00
N ILE A 85 -1.51 -6.76 -9.91
CA ILE A 85 -1.77 -8.21 -10.01
C ILE A 85 -0.44 -8.93 -10.13
N VAL A 86 -0.09 -9.66 -9.09
CA VAL A 86 1.21 -10.34 -8.96
C VAL A 86 0.95 -11.83 -8.76
N ILE A 87 1.63 -12.65 -9.55
CA ILE A 87 1.63 -14.11 -9.44
C ILE A 87 3.04 -14.57 -9.06
N ASN A 88 3.17 -15.29 -7.97
CA ASN A 88 4.46 -15.83 -7.49
C ASN A 88 5.57 -14.77 -7.39
N GLY A 89 5.22 -13.58 -6.90
CA GLY A 89 6.15 -12.46 -6.70
C GLY A 89 6.49 -11.67 -7.96
N ALA A 90 5.89 -11.97 -9.13
CA ALA A 90 6.09 -11.25 -10.37
C ALA A 90 4.79 -10.64 -10.90
N PRO A 91 4.80 -9.36 -11.35
CA PRO A 91 3.66 -8.75 -12.02
C PRO A 91 3.29 -9.54 -13.30
N VAL A 92 1.98 -9.71 -13.54
CA VAL A 92 1.47 -10.37 -14.74
C VAL A 92 1.72 -9.53 -16.00
N SER A 93 1.75 -10.18 -17.16
CA SER A 93 1.97 -9.51 -18.46
C SER A 93 0.75 -8.69 -18.92
N ASP A 94 0.97 -7.75 -19.84
CA ASP A 94 -0.09 -6.98 -20.50
C ASP A 94 -1.09 -7.90 -21.21
N GLU A 95 -0.58 -8.98 -21.84
CA GLU A 95 -1.39 -9.97 -22.54
C GLU A 95 -2.34 -10.71 -21.61
N GLU A 96 -1.87 -11.16 -20.44
CA GLU A 96 -2.70 -11.84 -19.44
C GLU A 96 -3.81 -10.91 -18.93
N ILE A 97 -3.49 -9.64 -18.64
CA ILE A 97 -4.47 -8.64 -18.22
C ILE A 97 -5.51 -8.41 -19.32
N CYS A 98 -5.07 -8.23 -20.57
CA CYS A 98 -5.97 -8.02 -21.71
C CYS A 98 -6.91 -9.23 -21.93
N GLN A 99 -6.41 -10.44 -21.75
CA GLN A 99 -7.24 -11.66 -21.83
C GLN A 99 -8.27 -11.72 -20.71
N ALA A 100 -7.87 -11.44 -19.47
CA ALA A 100 -8.78 -11.35 -18.33
C ALA A 100 -9.86 -10.29 -18.55
N PHE A 101 -9.47 -9.09 -19.04
CA PHE A 101 -10.41 -8.02 -19.36
C PHE A 101 -11.41 -8.42 -20.47
N ALA A 102 -10.97 -9.15 -21.49
CA ALA A 102 -11.87 -9.63 -22.54
C ALA A 102 -12.89 -10.66 -21.99
N MET A 103 -12.48 -11.53 -21.07
CA MET A 103 -13.38 -12.48 -20.40
C MET A 103 -14.43 -11.77 -19.53
N ILE A 104 -14.02 -10.75 -18.79
CA ILE A 104 -14.92 -9.92 -17.97
C ILE A 104 -15.92 -9.18 -18.86
N GLU A 105 -15.45 -8.56 -19.95
CA GLU A 105 -16.29 -7.84 -20.91
C GLU A 105 -17.38 -8.75 -21.51
N ALA A 106 -17.02 -9.98 -21.88
CA ALA A 106 -17.98 -10.95 -22.39
C ALA A 106 -19.00 -11.39 -21.33
N SER A 107 -18.58 -11.47 -20.07
CA SER A 107 -19.40 -11.99 -18.95
C SER A 107 -20.29 -10.94 -18.30
N ARG A 108 -19.86 -9.66 -18.27
CA ARG A 108 -20.63 -8.58 -17.65
C ARG A 108 -21.91 -8.24 -18.43
N ARG A 109 -21.93 -8.44 -19.76
CA ARG A 109 -23.05 -8.10 -20.65
C ARG A 109 -23.49 -6.65 -20.45
N GLU A 110 -24.71 -6.45 -19.90
CA GLU A 110 -25.32 -5.15 -19.64
C GLU A 110 -24.87 -4.48 -18.32
N ILE A 111 -24.18 -5.23 -17.44
CA ILE A 111 -23.75 -4.70 -16.15
C ILE A 111 -22.57 -3.76 -16.36
N SER A 112 -22.72 -2.48 -15.93
CA SER A 112 -21.59 -1.57 -15.87
C SER A 112 -20.74 -1.85 -14.63
N LEU A 113 -19.43 -1.75 -14.77
CA LEU A 113 -18.45 -1.96 -13.69
C LEU A 113 -17.55 -0.73 -13.60
N SER A 114 -17.28 -0.28 -12.38
CA SER A 114 -16.29 0.75 -12.14
C SER A 114 -14.87 0.22 -12.44
N TYR A 115 -13.92 1.13 -12.60
CA TYR A 115 -12.51 0.79 -12.83
C TYR A 115 -11.98 -0.22 -11.78
N PHE A 116 -12.31 0.00 -10.50
CA PHE A 116 -11.85 -0.85 -9.42
C PHE A 116 -12.54 -2.23 -9.43
N GLU A 117 -13.85 -2.29 -9.69
CA GLU A 117 -14.59 -3.55 -9.84
C GLU A 117 -14.04 -4.39 -10.99
N PHE A 118 -13.72 -3.74 -12.12
CA PHE A 118 -13.11 -4.40 -13.27
C PHE A 118 -11.72 -4.95 -12.97
N SER A 119 -10.89 -4.14 -12.27
CA SER A 119 -9.55 -4.54 -11.82
C SER A 119 -9.59 -5.69 -10.83
N THR A 120 -10.55 -5.68 -9.88
CA THR A 120 -10.77 -6.76 -8.92
C THR A 120 -11.07 -8.07 -9.63
N LEU A 121 -12.04 -8.06 -10.55
CA LEU A 121 -12.39 -9.28 -11.30
C LEU A 121 -11.23 -9.81 -12.12
N ALA A 122 -10.39 -8.93 -12.70
CA ALA A 122 -9.20 -9.35 -13.43
C ALA A 122 -8.20 -10.11 -12.55
N ALA A 123 -7.96 -9.62 -11.32
CA ALA A 123 -7.12 -10.31 -10.36
C ALA A 123 -7.68 -11.69 -10.02
N LEU A 124 -8.99 -11.78 -9.72
CA LEU A 124 -9.63 -13.06 -9.38
C LEU A 124 -9.61 -14.07 -10.54
N VAL A 125 -9.83 -13.61 -11.79
CA VAL A 125 -9.71 -14.44 -13.00
C VAL A 125 -8.30 -15.01 -13.12
N LEU A 126 -7.28 -14.17 -13.00
CA LEU A 126 -5.89 -14.59 -13.14
C LEU A 126 -5.46 -15.53 -12.01
N PHE A 127 -5.87 -15.27 -10.76
CA PHE A 127 -5.55 -16.17 -9.65
C PHE A 127 -6.13 -17.56 -9.84
N GLN A 128 -7.37 -17.64 -10.34
CA GLN A 128 -7.99 -18.93 -10.65
C GLN A 128 -7.31 -19.63 -11.83
N GLN A 129 -6.94 -18.89 -12.90
CA GLN A 129 -6.22 -19.45 -14.05
C GLN A 129 -4.85 -20.02 -13.69
N HIS A 130 -4.16 -19.37 -12.73
CA HIS A 130 -2.87 -19.82 -12.21
C HIS A 130 -2.99 -20.84 -11.07
N GLU A 131 -4.21 -21.23 -10.68
CA GLU A 131 -4.47 -22.22 -9.62
C GLU A 131 -3.68 -21.94 -8.33
N VAL A 132 -3.70 -20.68 -7.88
CA VAL A 132 -2.89 -20.27 -6.73
C VAL A 132 -3.31 -20.97 -5.44
N ASP A 133 -2.33 -21.34 -4.60
CA ASP A 133 -2.59 -21.88 -3.27
C ASP A 133 -3.13 -20.82 -2.34
N LEU A 134 -2.59 -19.60 -2.43
CA LEU A 134 -2.94 -18.47 -1.57
C LEU A 134 -3.27 -17.22 -2.37
N ALA A 135 -4.53 -16.78 -2.29
CA ALA A 135 -4.98 -15.49 -2.79
C ALA A 135 -4.90 -14.43 -1.71
N ILE A 136 -4.16 -13.34 -1.97
CA ILE A 136 -3.90 -12.24 -1.03
C ILE A 136 -4.52 -10.97 -1.61
N LEU A 137 -5.59 -10.48 -0.98
CA LEU A 137 -6.45 -9.44 -1.52
C LEU A 137 -6.39 -8.18 -0.64
N GLU A 138 -5.80 -7.10 -1.14
CA GLU A 138 -5.85 -5.79 -0.50
C GLU A 138 -7.19 -5.10 -0.79
N VAL A 139 -7.93 -4.75 0.24
CA VAL A 139 -9.13 -3.89 0.16
C VAL A 139 -8.73 -2.49 -0.29
N GLY A 140 -9.37 -1.98 -1.34
CA GLY A 140 -9.08 -0.65 -1.89
C GLY A 140 -9.57 0.46 -0.98
N LEU A 141 -10.86 0.46 -0.62
CA LEU A 141 -11.49 1.50 0.20
C LEU A 141 -12.54 0.93 1.15
N GLY A 142 -12.43 1.28 2.44
CA GLY A 142 -13.37 0.80 3.46
C GLY A 142 -13.18 -0.69 3.75
N GLY A 143 -14.13 -1.49 3.33
CA GLY A 143 -14.14 -2.95 3.46
C GLY A 143 -15.50 -3.56 3.09
N ARG A 144 -16.54 -3.20 3.82
CA ARG A 144 -17.89 -3.80 3.71
C ARG A 144 -18.45 -3.80 2.28
N LEU A 145 -18.29 -2.70 1.56
CA LEU A 145 -18.80 -2.50 0.20
C LEU A 145 -17.69 -2.43 -0.85
N ASP A 146 -16.47 -2.83 -0.49
CA ASP A 146 -15.35 -2.91 -1.42
C ASP A 146 -15.49 -4.12 -2.36
N ALA A 147 -15.11 -3.95 -3.61
CA ALA A 147 -15.23 -5.02 -4.61
C ALA A 147 -14.47 -6.30 -4.24
N MET A 148 -13.36 -6.21 -3.49
CA MET A 148 -12.64 -7.39 -2.99
C MET A 148 -13.49 -8.22 -2.01
N ASN A 149 -14.50 -7.63 -1.38
CA ASN A 149 -15.33 -8.30 -0.38
C ASN A 149 -16.42 -9.23 -0.97
N ILE A 150 -16.43 -9.44 -2.28
CA ILE A 150 -17.31 -10.43 -2.94
C ILE A 150 -16.87 -11.87 -2.68
N VAL A 151 -15.64 -12.10 -2.25
CA VAL A 151 -15.11 -13.41 -1.89
C VAL A 151 -15.32 -13.73 -0.40
N ASN A 152 -15.26 -15.01 -0.05
CA ASN A 152 -15.25 -15.44 1.34
C ASN A 152 -13.79 -15.74 1.74
N PRO A 153 -13.20 -14.99 2.65
CA PRO A 153 -11.84 -15.24 3.11
C PRO A 153 -11.79 -16.41 4.11
N ASP A 154 -10.65 -17.09 4.15
CA ASP A 154 -10.29 -18.03 5.23
C ASP A 154 -9.68 -17.28 6.44
N ILE A 155 -9.15 -16.07 6.19
CA ILE A 155 -8.66 -15.13 7.20
C ILE A 155 -8.94 -13.69 6.74
N SER A 156 -9.37 -12.85 7.67
CA SER A 156 -9.38 -11.40 7.51
C SER A 156 -8.29 -10.74 8.36
N ILE A 157 -7.71 -9.66 7.85
CA ILE A 157 -6.72 -8.85 8.58
C ILE A 157 -7.19 -7.41 8.57
N ILE A 158 -7.24 -6.77 9.73
CA ILE A 158 -7.52 -5.35 9.86
C ILE A 158 -6.29 -4.67 10.47
N MET A 159 -5.61 -3.89 9.64
CA MET A 159 -4.46 -3.10 10.04
C MET A 159 -4.88 -1.78 10.70
N LYS A 160 -3.95 -0.84 10.87
CA LYS A 160 -4.20 0.48 11.46
C LYS A 160 -5.44 1.15 10.88
N ILE A 161 -6.31 1.62 11.77
CA ILE A 161 -7.45 2.48 11.46
C ILE A 161 -7.12 3.91 11.90
N ALA A 162 -7.21 4.85 10.97
CA ALA A 162 -6.98 6.27 11.18
C ALA A 162 -7.96 7.08 10.32
N LEU A 163 -8.07 8.37 10.56
CA LEU A 163 -8.87 9.28 9.73
C LEU A 163 -8.25 9.38 8.33
N ASP A 164 -8.98 8.93 7.35
CA ASP A 164 -8.70 9.07 5.92
C ASP A 164 -9.99 8.82 5.14
N HIS A 165 -10.12 9.39 3.94
CA HIS A 165 -11.31 9.23 3.10
C HIS A 165 -12.63 9.55 3.82
N GLN A 166 -12.63 10.59 4.67
CA GLN A 166 -13.75 10.91 5.57
C GLN A 166 -15.06 11.18 4.83
N SER A 167 -15.00 11.75 3.62
CA SER A 167 -16.16 11.98 2.75
C SER A 167 -16.90 10.68 2.35
N TRP A 168 -16.23 9.53 2.45
CA TRP A 168 -16.77 8.22 2.08
C TRP A 168 -17.01 7.29 3.26
N LEU A 169 -16.10 7.28 4.22
CA LEU A 169 -16.11 6.33 5.33
C LEU A 169 -16.64 6.92 6.64
N GLY A 170 -16.83 8.24 6.69
CA GLY A 170 -17.27 8.96 7.87
C GLY A 170 -16.17 9.67 8.63
N GLU A 171 -16.56 10.56 9.54
CA GLU A 171 -15.69 11.53 10.22
C GLU A 171 -15.07 11.01 11.52
N SER A 172 -15.23 9.73 11.84
CA SER A 172 -14.67 9.14 13.05
C SER A 172 -14.02 7.79 12.79
N VAL A 173 -13.04 7.43 13.63
CA VAL A 173 -12.37 6.11 13.57
C VAL A 173 -13.36 4.97 13.82
N GLU A 174 -14.45 5.21 14.56
CA GLU A 174 -15.50 4.22 14.80
C GLU A 174 -16.32 3.93 13.53
N LEU A 175 -16.66 4.95 12.74
CA LEU A 175 -17.33 4.77 11.45
C LEU A 175 -16.43 4.04 10.45
N ILE A 176 -15.17 4.47 10.35
CA ILE A 176 -14.17 3.83 9.50
C ILE A 176 -13.94 2.37 9.94
N GLY A 177 -13.88 2.13 11.24
CA GLY A 177 -13.75 0.81 11.85
C GLY A 177 -14.89 -0.13 11.44
N ARG A 178 -16.13 0.35 11.51
CA ARG A 178 -17.33 -0.41 11.11
C ARG A 178 -17.29 -0.82 9.64
N GLU A 179 -16.88 0.08 8.75
CA GLU A 179 -16.74 -0.24 7.33
C GLU A 179 -15.66 -1.30 7.09
N LYS A 180 -14.52 -1.21 7.80
CA LYS A 180 -13.44 -2.18 7.66
C LYS A 180 -13.79 -3.54 8.28
N ALA A 181 -14.50 -3.57 9.39
CA ALA A 181 -14.99 -4.79 10.03
C ALA A 181 -15.93 -5.61 9.13
N GLY A 182 -16.52 -4.98 8.10
CA GLY A 182 -17.37 -5.66 7.12
C GLY A 182 -16.68 -6.73 6.27
N ILE A 183 -15.36 -6.91 6.36
CA ILE A 183 -14.63 -8.02 5.73
C ILE A 183 -14.62 -9.29 6.59
N MET A 184 -14.99 -9.21 7.87
CA MET A 184 -15.09 -10.37 8.75
C MET A 184 -16.22 -11.31 8.30
N ARG A 185 -16.10 -12.58 8.65
CA ARG A 185 -17.14 -13.60 8.43
C ARG A 185 -17.39 -14.37 9.73
N PRO A 186 -18.62 -14.87 9.94
CA PRO A 186 -18.95 -15.68 11.12
C PRO A 186 -18.00 -16.86 11.30
N GLY A 187 -17.37 -16.95 12.48
CA GLY A 187 -16.48 -18.05 12.84
C GLY A 187 -15.12 -18.09 12.11
N ILE A 188 -14.85 -17.17 11.18
CA ILE A 188 -13.56 -17.09 10.46
C ILE A 188 -12.60 -16.18 11.24
N PRO A 189 -11.34 -16.59 11.48
CA PRO A 189 -10.37 -15.80 12.25
C PRO A 189 -10.12 -14.41 11.65
N CYS A 190 -9.94 -13.42 12.53
CA CYS A 190 -9.52 -12.08 12.16
C CYS A 190 -8.27 -11.66 12.94
N VAL A 191 -7.23 -11.23 12.22
CA VAL A 191 -6.00 -10.68 12.80
C VAL A 191 -6.12 -9.16 12.88
N LEU A 192 -5.92 -8.60 14.07
CA LEU A 192 -5.95 -7.16 14.32
C LEU A 192 -4.52 -6.63 14.51
N GLY A 193 -4.04 -5.83 13.56
CA GLY A 193 -2.64 -5.37 13.47
C GLY A 193 -2.24 -4.30 14.50
N GLU A 194 -3.17 -3.82 15.33
CA GLU A 194 -2.93 -2.81 16.36
C GLU A 194 -3.39 -3.28 17.74
N GLU A 195 -2.74 -2.75 18.80
CA GLU A 195 -3.08 -3.05 20.19
C GLU A 195 -4.39 -2.39 20.62
N GLN A 196 -4.69 -1.25 20.03
CA GLN A 196 -5.92 -0.52 20.28
C GLN A 196 -6.71 -0.39 18.98
N MET A 197 -7.84 -1.07 18.91
CA MET A 197 -8.78 -1.00 17.80
C MET A 197 -10.02 -0.20 18.20
N PRO A 198 -10.69 0.50 17.27
CA PRO A 198 -12.00 1.09 17.54
C PRO A 198 -12.98 0.05 18.09
N GLN A 199 -13.82 0.45 19.03
CA GLN A 199 -14.78 -0.44 19.66
C GLN A 199 -15.74 -1.06 18.64
N SER A 200 -16.08 -0.33 17.58
CA SER A 200 -16.92 -0.83 16.48
C SER A 200 -16.36 -2.07 15.78
N VAL A 201 -15.04 -2.28 15.78
CA VAL A 201 -14.40 -3.49 15.22
C VAL A 201 -14.60 -4.67 16.16
N ILE A 202 -14.43 -4.43 17.46
CA ILE A 202 -14.63 -5.46 18.51
C ILE A 202 -16.09 -5.89 18.57
N ASP A 203 -17.02 -4.93 18.59
CA ASP A 203 -18.47 -5.20 18.60
C ASP A 203 -18.90 -6.02 17.37
N ALA A 204 -18.34 -5.71 16.19
CA ALA A 204 -18.61 -6.47 14.97
C ALA A 204 -18.10 -7.91 15.04
N ALA A 205 -16.91 -8.12 15.61
CA ALA A 205 -16.35 -9.46 15.81
C ALA A 205 -17.16 -10.28 16.81
N GLU A 206 -17.59 -9.68 17.91
CA GLU A 206 -18.47 -10.33 18.91
C GLU A 206 -19.80 -10.74 18.28
N ALA A 207 -20.45 -9.85 17.53
CA ALA A 207 -21.72 -10.12 16.86
C ALA A 207 -21.63 -11.27 15.83
N LEU A 208 -20.46 -11.43 15.18
CA LEU A 208 -20.18 -12.48 14.20
C LEU A 208 -19.57 -13.74 14.83
N HIS A 209 -19.29 -13.74 16.14
CA HIS A 209 -18.51 -14.79 16.81
C HIS A 209 -17.18 -15.09 16.08
N THR A 210 -16.51 -14.03 15.60
CA THR A 210 -15.23 -14.08 14.90
C THR A 210 -14.10 -14.28 15.91
N PRO A 211 -13.27 -15.33 15.82
CA PRO A 211 -12.07 -15.46 16.64
C PRO A 211 -11.09 -14.32 16.34
N LEU A 212 -10.72 -13.54 17.37
CA LEU A 212 -9.78 -12.43 17.22
C LEU A 212 -8.37 -12.83 17.65
N PHE A 213 -7.39 -12.47 16.82
CA PHE A 213 -5.97 -12.50 17.14
C PHE A 213 -5.47 -11.07 17.14
N GLN A 214 -5.43 -10.44 18.31
CA GLN A 214 -5.08 -9.02 18.45
C GLN A 214 -3.61 -8.86 18.84
N ARG A 215 -2.95 -7.87 18.23
CA ARG A 215 -1.59 -7.46 18.62
C ARG A 215 -1.61 -6.94 20.07
N GLY A 216 -0.59 -7.29 20.83
CA GLY A 216 -0.51 -7.02 22.27
C GLY A 216 -1.08 -8.13 23.15
N ASP A 217 -1.92 -9.00 22.58
CA ASP A 217 -2.50 -10.18 23.25
C ASP A 217 -1.99 -11.49 22.62
N ALA A 218 -2.52 -11.87 21.45
CA ALA A 218 -2.15 -13.11 20.77
C ALA A 218 -0.75 -13.07 20.15
N PHE A 219 -0.31 -11.93 19.70
CA PHE A 219 1.02 -11.70 19.11
C PHE A 219 1.49 -10.29 19.39
N GLY A 220 2.80 -10.04 19.27
CA GLY A 220 3.30 -8.68 19.52
C GLY A 220 4.79 -8.59 19.75
N ILE A 221 5.18 -7.56 20.50
CA ILE A 221 6.55 -7.16 20.79
C ILE A 221 6.76 -7.12 22.29
N THR A 222 7.91 -7.59 22.75
CA THR A 222 8.48 -7.30 24.08
C THR A 222 9.71 -6.42 23.91
N GLU A 223 10.42 -6.09 25.01
CA GLU A 223 11.66 -5.29 24.91
C GLU A 223 12.70 -5.87 23.97
N LYS A 224 12.80 -7.19 23.82
CA LYS A 224 13.86 -7.88 23.06
C LYS A 224 13.36 -8.95 22.10
N SER A 225 12.07 -9.26 22.11
CA SER A 225 11.52 -10.35 21.29
C SER A 225 10.20 -9.97 20.64
N ILE A 226 9.85 -10.69 19.57
CA ILE A 226 8.50 -10.77 19.04
C ILE A 226 7.91 -12.13 19.38
N TYR A 227 6.60 -12.21 19.50
CA TYR A 227 5.89 -13.44 19.84
C TYR A 227 4.61 -13.61 19.02
N PHE A 228 4.19 -14.87 18.85
CA PHE A 228 3.04 -15.27 18.04
C PHE A 228 2.30 -16.43 18.71
N ALA A 229 0.96 -16.43 18.63
CA ALA A 229 0.17 -17.62 18.92
C ALA A 229 0.32 -18.62 17.76
N ALA A 230 0.83 -19.80 18.06
CA ALA A 230 0.99 -20.93 17.12
C ALA A 230 0.24 -22.16 17.64
N LEU A 231 0.08 -23.19 16.79
CA LEU A 231 -0.66 -24.42 17.13
C LEU A 231 -0.14 -25.09 18.40
N ASP A 232 1.16 -25.13 18.58
CA ASP A 232 1.82 -25.84 19.67
C ASP A 232 2.19 -24.90 20.85
N GLY A 233 1.55 -23.73 20.93
CA GLY A 233 1.81 -22.73 21.98
C GLY A 233 2.28 -21.38 21.43
N THR A 234 3.22 -20.73 22.13
CA THR A 234 3.73 -19.41 21.73
C THR A 234 5.13 -19.53 21.13
N LEU A 235 5.26 -19.15 19.86
CA LEU A 235 6.58 -18.96 19.22
C LEU A 235 7.16 -17.62 19.67
N ARG A 236 8.43 -17.59 20.08
CA ARG A 236 9.21 -16.37 20.35
C ARG A 236 10.42 -16.29 19.49
N VAL A 237 10.71 -15.07 19.00
CA VAL A 237 11.89 -14.76 18.20
C VAL A 237 12.66 -13.64 18.89
N GLU A 238 13.83 -13.99 19.43
CA GLU A 238 14.68 -13.04 20.14
C GLU A 238 15.47 -12.15 19.16
N ASN A 239 15.58 -10.85 19.49
CA ASN A 239 16.32 -9.86 18.73
C ASN A 239 16.02 -9.89 17.21
N PRO A 240 14.75 -9.72 16.79
CA PRO A 240 14.40 -9.77 15.37
C PRO A 240 15.18 -8.66 14.61
N PRO A 241 15.62 -8.92 13.37
CA PRO A 241 16.34 -7.93 12.60
C PRO A 241 15.46 -6.72 12.28
N ALA A 242 16.09 -5.56 12.10
CA ALA A 242 15.42 -4.42 11.49
C ALA A 242 15.04 -4.76 10.04
N GLY A 243 13.95 -4.16 9.56
CA GLY A 243 13.48 -4.30 8.18
C GLY A 243 12.95 -2.99 7.65
N GLN A 244 12.89 -2.86 6.33
CA GLN A 244 12.42 -1.65 5.68
C GLN A 244 10.93 -1.39 5.96
N LEU A 245 10.09 -2.40 5.77
CA LEU A 245 8.64 -2.28 5.97
C LEU A 245 8.26 -2.30 7.46
N PRO A 246 7.07 -1.77 7.82
CA PRO A 246 6.64 -1.66 9.22
C PRO A 246 6.59 -3.02 9.95
N LEU A 247 7.10 -3.05 11.18
CA LEU A 247 7.05 -4.25 12.01
C LEU A 247 5.63 -4.75 12.30
N PRO A 248 4.62 -3.90 12.58
CA PRO A 248 3.24 -4.36 12.73
C PRO A 248 2.70 -5.15 11.53
N SER A 249 3.08 -4.75 10.29
CA SER A 249 2.70 -5.47 9.07
C SER A 249 3.30 -6.88 9.01
N PHE A 250 4.58 -7.02 9.42
CA PHE A 250 5.24 -8.32 9.52
C PHE A 250 4.55 -9.21 10.56
N LEU A 251 4.28 -8.67 11.74
CA LEU A 251 3.65 -9.42 12.83
C LEU A 251 2.26 -9.94 12.43
N ALA A 252 1.44 -9.07 11.81
CA ALA A 252 0.10 -9.47 11.35
C ALA A 252 0.15 -10.52 10.24
N ALA A 253 1.11 -10.42 9.31
CA ALA A 253 1.32 -11.39 8.24
C ALA A 253 1.69 -12.78 8.78
N VAL A 254 2.66 -12.84 9.71
CA VAL A 254 3.07 -14.10 10.36
C VAL A 254 1.92 -14.71 11.13
N GLN A 255 1.20 -13.93 11.95
CA GLN A 255 0.06 -14.42 12.72
C GLN A 255 -1.04 -14.97 11.81
N ALA A 256 -1.34 -14.32 10.70
CA ALA A 256 -2.33 -14.79 9.74
C ALA A 256 -1.95 -16.15 9.12
N LEU A 257 -0.68 -16.35 8.75
CA LEU A 257 -0.21 -17.62 8.21
C LEU A 257 -0.22 -18.73 9.27
N PHE A 258 0.07 -18.44 10.55
CA PHE A 258 -0.12 -19.40 11.64
C PHE A 258 -1.59 -19.78 11.84
N CYS A 259 -2.52 -18.83 11.72
CA CYS A 259 -3.96 -19.14 11.76
C CYS A 259 -4.40 -20.05 10.61
N LEU A 260 -3.71 -20.04 9.48
CA LEU A 260 -3.90 -20.97 8.35
C LEU A 260 -3.09 -22.28 8.50
N ASN A 261 -2.38 -22.48 9.61
CA ASN A 261 -1.55 -23.64 9.92
C ASN A 261 -0.36 -23.84 8.98
N TYR A 262 0.21 -22.74 8.41
CA TYR A 262 1.44 -22.84 7.64
C TYR A 262 2.65 -22.92 8.57
N PRO A 263 3.57 -23.91 8.36
CA PRO A 263 4.71 -24.18 9.24
C PRO A 263 5.88 -23.24 8.96
N LEU A 264 5.80 -21.97 9.42
CA LEU A 264 6.89 -21.01 9.23
C LEU A 264 8.08 -21.33 10.12
N THR A 265 9.29 -21.40 9.55
CA THR A 265 10.52 -21.60 10.30
C THR A 265 11.08 -20.27 10.83
N LEU A 266 11.94 -20.35 11.88
CA LEU A 266 12.64 -19.16 12.37
C LEU A 266 13.49 -18.51 11.28
N GLU A 267 14.16 -19.30 10.45
CA GLU A 267 14.99 -18.83 9.34
C GLU A 267 14.16 -18.03 8.33
N ASP A 268 13.01 -18.55 7.92
CA ASP A 268 12.08 -17.84 7.02
C ASP A 268 11.66 -16.48 7.58
N LEU A 269 11.32 -16.45 8.88
CA LEU A 269 10.91 -15.21 9.55
C LEU A 269 12.01 -14.16 9.55
N LEU A 270 13.25 -14.56 9.88
CA LEU A 270 14.39 -13.65 9.95
C LEU A 270 14.78 -13.14 8.56
N ASP A 271 14.85 -14.05 7.58
CA ASP A 271 15.18 -13.73 6.18
C ASP A 271 14.18 -12.76 5.58
N VAL A 272 12.89 -13.09 5.65
CA VAL A 272 11.81 -12.27 5.09
C VAL A 272 11.77 -10.91 5.78
N ARG A 273 11.90 -10.86 7.11
CA ARG A 273 11.91 -9.60 7.85
C ARG A 273 13.03 -8.66 7.40
N LYS A 274 14.22 -9.21 7.10
CA LYS A 274 15.42 -8.45 6.71
C LYS A 274 15.39 -7.99 5.24
N GLN A 275 14.87 -8.84 4.35
CA GLN A 275 15.05 -8.67 2.89
C GLN A 275 13.86 -7.98 2.22
N VAL A 276 12.66 -8.06 2.80
CA VAL A 276 11.45 -7.57 2.13
C VAL A 276 11.42 -6.05 2.08
N SER A 277 11.23 -5.55 0.87
CA SER A 277 11.10 -4.14 0.53
C SER A 277 9.90 -3.91 -0.39
N LEU A 278 9.38 -2.69 -0.43
CA LEU A 278 8.40 -2.24 -1.40
C LEU A 278 8.81 -0.87 -1.94
N PRO A 279 8.69 -0.64 -3.25
CA PRO A 279 8.91 0.67 -3.84
C PRO A 279 8.02 1.73 -3.18
N GLY A 280 8.62 2.90 -2.89
CA GLY A 280 7.91 4.00 -2.25
C GLY A 280 7.44 3.74 -0.81
N ARG A 281 8.04 2.80 -0.09
CA ARG A 281 7.82 2.56 1.35
C ARG A 281 9.12 2.67 2.11
N PHE A 282 9.44 3.85 2.60
CA PHE A 282 10.71 4.18 3.24
C PHE A 282 11.90 3.65 2.43
N GLN A 283 11.83 3.83 1.12
CA GLN A 283 12.82 3.32 0.17
C GLN A 283 14.03 4.26 0.17
N ILE A 284 15.17 3.74 0.58
CA ILE A 284 16.44 4.48 0.63
C ILE A 284 17.31 4.06 -0.54
N GLU A 285 17.73 5.04 -1.35
CA GLU A 285 18.67 4.86 -2.44
C GLU A 285 19.91 5.72 -2.17
N ARG A 286 21.07 5.07 -2.15
CA ARG A 286 22.35 5.73 -1.92
C ARG A 286 23.07 5.96 -3.25
N GLN A 287 22.97 7.18 -3.73
CA GLN A 287 23.70 7.67 -4.91
C GLN A 287 24.77 8.70 -4.45
N THR A 288 25.05 9.73 -5.25
CA THR A 288 25.84 10.89 -4.82
C THR A 288 25.18 11.68 -3.68
N THR A 289 23.88 11.51 -3.51
CA THR A 289 23.06 12.04 -2.42
C THR A 289 22.20 10.91 -1.90
N THR A 290 21.85 10.91 -0.63
CA THR A 290 20.87 9.96 -0.08
C THR A 290 19.46 10.38 -0.54
N LEU A 291 18.75 9.48 -1.21
CA LEU A 291 17.37 9.66 -1.63
C LEU A 291 16.46 8.80 -0.77
N LEU A 292 15.33 9.32 -0.32
CA LEU A 292 14.32 8.61 0.45
C LEU A 292 12.94 8.83 -0.20
N PHE A 293 12.25 7.73 -0.50
CA PHE A 293 10.92 7.76 -1.12
C PHE A 293 9.89 7.12 -0.20
N ASP A 294 8.79 7.83 0.05
CA ASP A 294 7.66 7.28 0.81
C ASP A 294 6.32 7.83 0.30
N VAL A 295 5.32 6.97 0.15
CA VAL A 295 3.98 7.38 -0.30
C VAL A 295 3.06 7.78 0.86
N ALA A 296 3.57 8.17 2.01
CA ALA A 296 2.80 8.68 3.15
C ALA A 296 1.95 9.88 2.70
N HIS A 297 0.62 9.77 2.83
CA HIS A 297 -0.34 10.74 2.30
C HIS A 297 -1.51 11.04 3.26
N ASN A 298 -1.37 10.69 4.52
CA ASN A 298 -2.29 11.06 5.60
C ASN A 298 -1.50 11.31 6.90
N PRO A 299 -2.08 12.00 7.90
CA PRO A 299 -1.36 12.36 9.13
C PRO A 299 -0.68 11.19 9.83
N ASP A 300 -1.37 10.05 10.04
CA ASP A 300 -0.81 8.88 10.74
C ASP A 300 0.44 8.33 10.01
N ALA A 301 0.38 8.21 8.68
CA ALA A 301 1.52 7.74 7.89
C ALA A 301 2.71 8.72 7.95
N VAL A 302 2.42 10.02 7.90
CA VAL A 302 3.44 11.08 7.96
C VAL A 302 4.12 11.15 9.32
N TYR A 303 3.38 11.01 10.42
CA TYR A 303 3.99 10.95 11.76
C TYR A 303 4.97 9.77 11.89
N ARG A 304 4.61 8.60 11.36
CA ARG A 304 5.49 7.42 11.33
C ARG A 304 6.72 7.64 10.43
N LEU A 305 6.54 8.32 9.29
CA LEU A 305 7.65 8.70 8.42
C LEU A 305 8.62 9.62 9.13
N ALA A 306 8.11 10.64 9.84
CA ALA A 306 8.92 11.59 10.60
C ALA A 306 9.71 10.90 11.73
N GLU A 307 9.07 10.00 12.48
CA GLU A 307 9.69 9.23 13.54
C GLU A 307 10.83 8.36 12.98
N LYS A 308 10.53 7.57 11.94
CA LYS A 308 11.51 6.70 11.30
C LYS A 308 12.66 7.45 10.63
N PHE A 309 12.38 8.64 10.08
CA PHE A 309 13.42 9.52 9.53
C PHE A 309 14.41 9.94 10.62
N ARG A 310 13.92 10.42 11.79
CA ARG A 310 14.79 10.82 12.92
C ARG A 310 15.63 9.67 13.44
N GLU A 311 15.06 8.47 13.52
CA GLU A 311 15.80 7.27 13.95
C GLU A 311 16.90 6.89 12.95
N THR A 312 16.61 7.00 11.65
CA THR A 312 17.53 6.59 10.58
C THR A 312 18.60 7.65 10.29
N PHE A 313 18.22 8.91 10.37
CA PHE A 313 19.07 10.07 10.07
C PHE A 313 19.05 11.08 11.23
N PRO A 314 19.61 10.76 12.39
CA PRO A 314 19.51 11.60 13.60
C PRO A 314 20.15 12.99 13.44
N ASN A 315 21.09 13.14 12.51
CA ASN A 315 21.74 14.42 12.16
C ASN A 315 21.45 14.81 10.71
N GLY A 316 20.46 14.17 10.06
CA GLY A 316 20.15 14.41 8.66
C GLY A 316 19.63 15.82 8.41
N TYR A 317 20.00 16.40 7.26
CA TYR A 317 19.40 17.63 6.73
C TYR A 317 18.43 17.25 5.63
N CYS A 318 17.16 17.60 5.79
CA CYS A 318 16.07 17.10 4.95
C CYS A 318 15.62 18.11 3.89
N HIS A 319 15.84 17.77 2.62
CA HIS A 319 15.30 18.44 1.45
C HIS A 319 14.03 17.72 1.01
N ALA A 320 12.84 18.22 1.38
CA ALA A 320 11.58 17.54 1.12
C ALA A 320 10.92 17.98 -0.19
N VAL A 321 10.73 17.07 -1.12
CA VAL A 321 9.86 17.23 -2.30
C VAL A 321 8.47 16.73 -1.92
N PHE A 322 7.48 17.64 -1.87
CA PHE A 322 6.16 17.36 -1.30
C PHE A 322 5.02 17.83 -2.20
N ALA A 323 4.05 16.97 -2.45
CA ALA A 323 2.77 17.30 -3.05
C ALA A 323 1.66 16.43 -2.45
N VAL A 324 0.44 16.93 -2.41
CA VAL A 324 -0.68 16.28 -1.73
C VAL A 324 -1.99 16.54 -2.48
N TYR A 325 -2.99 15.67 -2.32
CA TYR A 325 -4.33 15.88 -2.85
C TYR A 325 -5.18 16.79 -1.97
N LYS A 326 -6.14 17.51 -2.59
CA LYS A 326 -7.04 18.48 -1.95
C LYS A 326 -7.90 17.87 -0.83
N ASP A 327 -8.22 16.56 -0.95
CA ASP A 327 -9.06 15.83 0.00
C ASP A 327 -8.32 15.35 1.27
N LYS A 328 -7.00 15.60 1.35
CA LYS A 328 -6.17 15.17 2.49
C LYS A 328 -6.03 16.29 3.53
N ASP A 329 -5.84 15.88 4.78
CA ASP A 329 -5.50 16.79 5.87
C ASP A 329 -4.02 17.20 5.79
N TYR A 330 -3.70 17.98 4.77
CA TYR A 330 -2.33 18.38 4.46
C TYR A 330 -1.72 19.32 5.53
N GLN A 331 -2.56 20.06 6.24
CA GLN A 331 -2.07 20.96 7.30
C GLN A 331 -1.48 20.15 8.47
N THR A 332 -2.18 19.12 8.92
CA THR A 332 -1.70 18.19 9.94
C THR A 332 -0.48 17.39 9.44
N MET A 333 -0.44 17.04 8.16
CA MET A 333 0.72 16.37 7.56
C MET A 333 1.97 17.28 7.58
N ILE A 334 1.83 18.54 7.20
CA ILE A 334 2.92 19.52 7.26
C ILE A 334 3.41 19.71 8.70
N ASP A 335 2.48 19.88 9.65
CA ASP A 335 2.81 20.02 11.07
C ASP A 335 3.62 18.83 11.60
N GLY A 336 3.27 17.60 11.17
CA GLY A 336 4.00 16.39 11.53
C GLY A 336 5.44 16.36 11.00
N MET A 337 5.72 17.01 9.87
CA MET A 337 7.03 17.01 9.20
C MET A 337 7.88 18.23 9.45
N LYS A 338 7.33 19.35 9.89
CA LYS A 338 8.07 20.61 10.05
C LYS A 338 9.29 20.52 10.96
N SER A 339 9.32 19.59 11.92
CA SER A 339 10.49 19.35 12.79
C SER A 339 11.54 18.41 12.17
N VAL A 340 11.30 17.93 10.97
CA VAL A 340 12.17 17.01 10.22
C VAL A 340 12.69 17.69 8.95
N VAL A 341 11.85 18.50 8.29
CA VAL A 341 12.16 19.11 7.00
C VAL A 341 12.84 20.44 7.22
N ASP A 342 13.99 20.63 6.56
CA ASP A 342 14.76 21.89 6.59
C ASP A 342 14.42 22.77 5.38
N VAL A 343 14.14 22.17 4.20
CA VAL A 343 13.81 22.89 2.96
C VAL A 343 12.68 22.18 2.21
N TRP A 344 11.69 22.95 1.76
CA TRP A 344 10.52 22.44 1.03
C TRP A 344 10.60 22.74 -0.46
N TYR A 345 10.37 21.74 -1.30
CA TYR A 345 10.28 21.82 -2.75
C TYR A 345 8.90 21.33 -3.18
N LEU A 346 8.06 22.24 -3.68
CA LEU A 346 6.64 22.00 -3.94
C LEU A 346 6.39 21.97 -5.45
N PRO A 347 6.35 20.78 -6.09
CA PRO A 347 6.04 20.68 -7.50
C PRO A 347 4.53 20.69 -7.77
N ASP A 348 4.16 21.12 -8.99
CA ASP A 348 2.92 20.73 -9.61
C ASP A 348 3.07 19.29 -10.16
N ILE A 349 2.11 18.41 -9.84
CA ILE A 349 2.07 17.02 -10.30
C ILE A 349 1.12 16.79 -11.50
N GLY A 350 0.51 17.86 -12.02
CA GLY A 350 -0.30 17.82 -13.23
C GLY A 350 -1.65 17.09 -13.09
N GLU A 351 -2.16 16.88 -11.87
CA GLU A 351 -3.44 16.22 -11.61
C GLU A 351 -4.48 17.20 -11.07
N ASP A 352 -5.72 17.14 -11.58
CA ASP A 352 -6.84 18.01 -11.16
C ASP A 352 -7.15 17.93 -9.66
N ARG A 353 -6.87 16.77 -9.05
CA ARG A 353 -7.05 16.53 -7.61
C ARG A 353 -5.92 17.10 -6.75
N ALA A 354 -4.79 17.43 -7.34
CA ALA A 354 -3.64 17.95 -6.61
C ALA A 354 -3.93 19.31 -5.98
N LEU A 355 -3.41 19.53 -4.78
CA LEU A 355 -3.40 20.85 -4.16
C LEU A 355 -2.32 21.69 -4.84
N GLU A 356 -2.68 22.92 -5.21
CA GLU A 356 -1.77 23.86 -5.86
C GLU A 356 -0.52 24.14 -5.00
N PRO A 357 0.69 24.12 -5.57
CA PRO A 357 1.93 24.39 -4.82
C PRO A 357 1.91 25.71 -4.05
N LEU A 358 1.25 26.74 -4.57
CA LEU A 358 1.10 28.05 -3.92
C LEU A 358 0.27 27.96 -2.63
N ALA A 359 -0.79 27.17 -2.60
CA ALA A 359 -1.62 26.98 -1.40
C ALA A 359 -0.83 26.25 -0.28
N ILE A 360 -0.01 25.25 -0.66
CA ILE A 360 0.89 24.59 0.28
C ILE A 360 1.92 25.57 0.84
N ARG A 361 2.53 26.39 -0.02
CA ARG A 361 3.50 27.43 0.39
C ARG A 361 2.89 28.44 1.35
N GLU A 362 1.67 28.90 1.10
CA GLU A 362 0.96 29.80 2.01
C GLU A 362 0.78 29.20 3.40
N THR A 363 0.40 27.93 3.46
CA THR A 363 0.27 27.18 4.72
C THR A 363 1.63 27.08 5.45
N LEU A 364 2.70 26.72 4.76
CA LEU A 364 4.05 26.62 5.30
C LEU A 364 4.50 27.99 5.87
N ASN A 365 4.31 29.07 5.11
CA ASN A 365 4.65 30.43 5.56
C ASN A 365 3.88 30.82 6.85
N HIS A 366 2.59 30.45 6.95
CA HIS A 366 1.81 30.69 8.18
C HIS A 366 2.33 29.89 9.38
N LEU A 367 2.94 28.73 9.12
CA LEU A 367 3.59 27.90 10.15
C LEU A 367 5.03 28.32 10.48
N GLY A 368 5.53 29.38 9.84
CA GLY A 368 6.86 29.94 10.08
C GLY A 368 7.98 29.34 9.24
N GLU A 369 7.65 28.46 8.27
CA GLU A 369 8.60 27.88 7.34
C GLU A 369 8.93 28.89 6.22
N SER A 370 10.20 29.22 6.05
CA SER A 370 10.64 30.25 5.10
C SER A 370 11.40 29.71 3.89
N ASP A 371 12.00 28.52 4.01
CA ASP A 371 12.78 27.90 2.95
C ASP A 371 11.89 27.00 2.06
N VAL A 372 11.08 27.67 1.21
CA VAL A 372 10.03 27.04 0.42
C VAL A 372 10.09 27.46 -1.04
N GLY A 373 10.38 26.51 -1.93
CA GLY A 373 10.36 26.71 -3.39
C GLY A 373 9.15 26.06 -4.06
N THR A 374 8.57 26.74 -5.06
CA THR A 374 7.49 26.18 -5.92
C THR A 374 8.03 25.93 -7.33
N TYR A 375 7.60 24.81 -7.95
CA TYR A 375 8.11 24.32 -9.24
C TYR A 375 6.97 23.89 -10.15
N GLY A 376 7.13 24.08 -11.45
CA GLY A 376 6.13 23.70 -12.45
C GLY A 376 6.05 22.19 -12.71
N LYS A 377 7.09 21.43 -12.32
CA LYS A 377 7.17 19.97 -12.52
C LYS A 377 7.90 19.27 -11.39
N VAL A 378 7.61 18.00 -11.19
CA VAL A 378 8.30 17.13 -10.23
C VAL A 378 9.80 17.06 -10.53
N SER A 379 10.17 16.90 -11.80
CA SER A 379 11.57 16.83 -12.23
C SER A 379 12.39 18.08 -11.88
N GLU A 380 11.78 19.26 -11.96
CA GLU A 380 12.43 20.53 -11.57
C GLU A 380 12.65 20.61 -10.07
N ALA A 381 11.65 20.23 -9.26
CA ALA A 381 11.76 20.19 -7.79
C ALA A 381 12.83 19.18 -7.34
N CYS A 382 12.84 17.98 -7.92
CA CYS A 382 13.83 16.93 -7.64
C CYS A 382 15.26 17.39 -8.01
N ALA A 383 15.42 18.03 -9.18
CA ALA A 383 16.72 18.58 -9.62
C ALA A 383 17.22 19.67 -8.66
N ALA A 384 16.34 20.59 -8.21
CA ALA A 384 16.68 21.64 -7.27
C ALA A 384 17.06 21.07 -5.90
N ALA A 385 16.27 20.13 -5.37
CA ALA A 385 16.55 19.46 -4.09
C ALA A 385 17.90 18.74 -4.12
N ARG A 386 18.18 17.93 -5.16
CA ARG A 386 19.48 17.25 -5.33
C ARG A 386 20.64 18.24 -5.45
N LYS A 387 20.49 19.30 -6.24
CA LYS A 387 21.53 20.31 -6.42
C LYS A 387 21.89 20.99 -5.08
N ASN A 388 20.87 21.36 -4.28
CA ASN A 388 21.09 22.02 -3.00
C ASN A 388 21.70 21.08 -1.96
N ALA A 389 21.27 19.80 -1.93
CA ALA A 389 21.85 18.78 -1.09
C ALA A 389 23.35 18.55 -1.42
N LEU A 390 23.73 18.47 -2.69
CA LEU A 390 25.13 18.33 -3.11
C LEU A 390 25.96 19.55 -2.74
N ALA A 391 25.46 20.76 -3.00
CA ALA A 391 26.20 22.00 -2.68
C ALA A 391 26.45 22.18 -1.18
N ARG A 392 25.54 21.64 -0.35
CA ARG A 392 25.68 21.68 1.12
C ARG A 392 26.67 20.62 1.62
N SER A 393 26.60 19.39 1.09
CA SER A 393 27.56 18.31 1.43
C SER A 393 29.02 18.70 1.17
N ASP A 394 29.27 19.51 0.14
CA ASP A 394 30.62 20.02 -0.15
C ASP A 394 31.09 21.06 0.90
N ALA A 395 30.18 21.73 1.59
CA ALA A 395 30.48 22.80 2.54
C ALA A 395 30.56 22.34 4.01
N ASP A 396 29.83 21.29 4.40
CA ASP A 396 29.70 20.81 5.78
C ASP A 396 29.63 19.27 5.83
N CYS A 397 30.77 18.63 5.98
CA CYS A 397 30.92 17.17 6.03
C CYS A 397 30.25 16.48 7.24
N ALA A 398 29.58 17.21 8.12
CA ALA A 398 29.08 16.69 9.41
C ALA A 398 27.65 16.17 9.37
N LYS A 399 26.89 16.42 8.28
CA LYS A 399 25.47 16.02 8.18
C LYS A 399 25.19 15.26 6.88
N ASP A 400 24.41 14.20 6.98
CA ASP A 400 23.87 13.48 5.83
C ASP A 400 22.74 14.31 5.20
N ASP A 401 22.94 14.86 4.01
CA ASP A 401 21.87 15.50 3.24
C ASP A 401 20.98 14.44 2.61
N VAL A 402 19.68 14.50 2.90
CA VAL A 402 18.66 13.54 2.43
C VAL A 402 17.62 14.27 1.58
N VAL A 403 17.43 13.83 0.35
CA VAL A 403 16.30 14.24 -0.49
C VAL A 403 15.14 13.29 -0.22
N LEU A 404 14.13 13.76 0.52
CA LEU A 404 12.91 13.04 0.83
C LEU A 404 11.82 13.40 -0.17
N VAL A 405 11.21 12.41 -0.82
CA VAL A 405 10.04 12.58 -1.70
C VAL A 405 8.84 11.91 -1.07
N PHE A 406 7.76 12.66 -0.76
CA PHE A 406 6.57 12.08 -0.12
C PHE A 406 5.29 12.87 -0.40
N GLY A 407 4.13 12.23 -0.14
CA GLY A 407 2.81 12.87 -0.10
C GLY A 407 1.77 12.30 -1.08
N THR A 408 2.18 11.80 -2.25
CA THR A 408 1.28 11.09 -3.18
C THR A 408 2.02 10.00 -3.95
N PHE A 409 1.26 9.01 -4.46
CA PHE A 409 1.82 7.97 -5.33
C PHE A 409 2.37 8.53 -6.65
N PRO A 410 1.66 9.41 -7.41
CA PRO A 410 2.19 9.97 -8.65
C PRO A 410 3.48 10.77 -8.46
N LEU A 411 3.57 11.59 -7.39
CA LEU A 411 4.80 12.30 -7.07
C LEU A 411 5.98 11.35 -6.91
N VAL A 412 5.80 10.30 -6.10
CA VAL A 412 6.86 9.31 -5.85
C VAL A 412 7.22 8.54 -7.13
N ALA A 413 6.23 8.16 -7.93
CA ALA A 413 6.44 7.46 -9.19
C ALA A 413 7.25 8.29 -10.19
N GLU A 414 6.93 9.58 -10.35
CA GLU A 414 7.65 10.48 -11.25
C GLU A 414 9.07 10.76 -10.73
N ALA A 415 9.23 10.95 -9.43
CA ALA A 415 10.55 11.14 -8.82
C ALA A 415 11.45 9.90 -8.96
N LEU A 416 10.92 8.68 -8.74
CA LEU A 416 11.65 7.44 -8.99
C LEU A 416 12.09 7.35 -10.47
N SER A 417 11.26 7.81 -11.41
CA SER A 417 11.60 7.85 -12.82
C SER A 417 12.70 8.89 -13.12
N PHE A 418 12.60 10.08 -12.52
CA PHE A 418 13.60 11.14 -12.66
C PHE A 418 14.99 10.73 -12.14
N PHE A 419 15.03 10.01 -11.02
CA PHE A 419 16.28 9.51 -10.43
C PHE A 419 16.75 8.18 -11.03
N GLU A 420 16.07 7.66 -12.04
CA GLU A 420 16.38 6.38 -12.73
C GLU A 420 16.40 5.18 -11.78
N ILE A 421 15.55 5.20 -10.74
CA ILE A 421 15.44 4.12 -9.77
C ILE A 421 14.55 3.02 -10.37
N PRO A 422 15.04 1.78 -10.51
CA PRO A 422 14.22 0.67 -10.98
C PRO A 422 13.15 0.31 -9.95
N ILE A 423 11.97 -0.09 -10.43
CA ILE A 423 10.98 -0.80 -9.63
C ILE A 423 11.24 -2.29 -9.84
N GLU A 424 11.64 -3.03 -8.80
CA GLU A 424 11.92 -4.46 -8.91
C GLU A 424 10.70 -5.23 -9.43
N GLY A 425 10.93 -6.24 -10.28
CA GLY A 425 9.89 -7.04 -10.93
C GLY A 425 9.53 -6.60 -12.36
N ILE A 426 10.08 -5.50 -12.88
CA ILE A 426 9.94 -5.11 -14.28
C ILE A 426 11.17 -5.59 -15.04
N ASN A 427 11.02 -6.57 -15.93
CA ASN A 427 12.09 -7.09 -16.78
C ASN A 427 12.75 -5.97 -17.61
N GLU A 428 14.09 -6.05 -17.79
CA GLU A 428 14.87 -5.07 -18.57
C GLU A 428 14.42 -4.88 -20.04
N HIS A 429 13.60 -5.78 -20.57
CA HIS A 429 13.05 -5.71 -21.93
C HIS A 429 12.08 -4.55 -22.12
N ASP A 430 11.47 -4.05 -21.05
CA ASP A 430 10.49 -2.95 -21.09
C ASP A 430 11.12 -1.53 -20.98
N ARG A 431 12.44 -1.44 -20.74
CA ARG A 431 13.15 -0.15 -20.66
C ARG A 431 13.17 0.61 -22.00
N SER A 432 13.03 -0.09 -23.13
CA SER A 432 13.09 0.53 -24.48
C SER A 432 11.79 1.23 -24.90
N LEU A 433 10.66 0.98 -24.23
CA LEU A 433 9.36 1.56 -24.58
C LEU A 433 9.00 2.83 -23.76
N ALA A 434 9.69 3.07 -22.66
CA ALA A 434 9.41 4.21 -21.77
C ALA A 434 10.17 5.51 -22.15
N VAL A 435 11.06 5.49 -23.15
CA VAL A 435 11.89 6.65 -23.59
C VAL A 435 11.40 7.28 -24.88
N GLY A 436 10.26 6.86 -25.39
CA GLY A 436 9.70 7.40 -26.61
C GLY A 436 8.23 7.76 -26.49
N ASN A 437 7.94 8.89 -25.84
CA ASN A 437 6.82 9.79 -26.17
C ASN A 437 6.99 11.10 -25.40
#